data_686cb576dd288aeba7f7c0bd09d89139
#
_entry.id   686cb576dd288aeba7f7c0bd09d89139
#
_cell.length_a   1.000
_cell.length_b   1.000
_cell.length_c   1.000
_cell.angle_alpha   90.00
_cell.angle_beta   90.00
_cell.angle_gamma   90.00
#
_symmetry.space_group_name_H-M   'P 1'
#
loop_
_entity.id
_entity.type
_entity.pdbx_description
1 polymer ?
#
loop_
_entity_poly.entity_id
_entity_poly.type
_entity_poly.pdbx_seq_one_letter_code
_entity_poly.pdbx_strand_id
1 'polypeptide(L)'
;QTWSNTYHPLRRPADIEEAIFSQGRAEYRRLLHDVECHTEICVSPEDDVEIRRVTLNNRGRHPRYLELTSYAEVVLAPTAADLAHRTFSNLFIATETMPQKGLVLCTRRRRSPDEAEAWYFQLLYLATGAAEASCETDRARFLGRGRTTANPAALDGVAGTPQPLSNSSGFVLDPIAAVRVPAKLTLDSPLQ
;
A
#
# COMPACT_ATOMS: atom_id res chain seq x y z
N GLN A 1 -0.60 17.01 -5.47
CA GLN A 1 0.48 16.25 -6.11
C GLN A 1 0.62 14.90 -5.46
N THR A 2 1.00 13.87 -6.26
CA THR A 2 1.16 12.49 -5.81
C THR A 2 2.62 12.05 -5.99
N TRP A 3 3.16 11.39 -4.99
CA TRP A 3 4.52 10.82 -4.98
C TRP A 3 4.57 9.57 -4.10
N SER A 4 5.60 8.76 -4.24
CA SER A 4 5.81 7.55 -3.44
C SER A 4 6.95 7.76 -2.43
N ASN A 5 6.91 7.01 -1.34
CA ASN A 5 7.92 7.04 -0.28
C ASN A 5 9.33 6.57 -0.72
N THR A 6 9.41 5.96 -1.91
CA THR A 6 10.65 5.67 -2.64
C THR A 6 10.52 6.21 -4.06
N TYR A 7 11.56 6.13 -4.88
CA TYR A 7 11.50 6.55 -6.28
C TYR A 7 10.41 5.80 -7.07
N HIS A 8 10.34 4.48 -6.90
CA HIS A 8 9.27 3.68 -7.48
C HIS A 8 8.04 3.62 -6.56
N PRO A 9 6.83 3.38 -7.08
CA PRO A 9 6.50 3.17 -8.49
C PRO A 9 6.28 4.46 -9.29
N LEU A 10 6.06 5.62 -8.65
CA LEU A 10 5.61 6.85 -9.31
C LEU A 10 6.73 7.59 -10.05
N ARG A 11 7.99 7.24 -9.82
CA ARG A 11 9.19 7.77 -10.49
C ARG A 11 9.29 9.30 -10.42
N ARG A 12 8.88 9.88 -9.30
CA ARG A 12 9.00 11.32 -9.05
C ARG A 12 10.35 11.60 -8.40
N PRO A 13 11.20 12.47 -8.98
CA PRO A 13 12.41 12.91 -8.29
C PRO A 13 12.06 13.66 -7.01
N ALA A 14 12.92 13.57 -6.01
CA ALA A 14 12.80 14.30 -4.75
C ALA A 14 13.90 15.35 -4.63
N ASP A 15 13.73 16.34 -3.73
CA ASP A 15 14.76 17.33 -3.43
C ASP A 15 15.94 16.68 -2.68
N ILE A 16 15.63 15.72 -1.81
CA ILE A 16 16.60 14.86 -1.13
C ILE A 16 16.09 13.43 -1.22
N GLU A 17 16.96 12.50 -1.57
CA GLU A 17 16.67 11.07 -1.61
C GLU A 17 17.87 10.27 -1.12
N GLU A 18 17.65 9.45 -0.10
CA GLU A 18 18.66 8.61 0.51
C GLU A 18 18.09 7.21 0.77
N ALA A 19 18.88 6.18 0.50
CA ALA A 19 18.59 4.79 0.86
C ALA A 19 19.73 4.25 1.73
N ILE A 20 19.39 3.69 2.88
CA ILE A 20 20.33 3.15 3.87
C ILE A 20 19.96 1.69 4.11
N PHE A 21 20.91 0.80 3.94
CA PHE A 21 20.74 -0.62 4.21
C PHE A 21 21.65 -1.03 5.38
N SER A 22 21.04 -1.58 6.40
CA SER A 22 21.73 -2.14 7.56
C SER A 22 21.23 -3.56 7.84
N GLN A 23 21.87 -4.27 8.76
CA GLN A 23 21.46 -5.62 9.09
C GLN A 23 20.00 -5.64 9.58
N GLY A 24 19.15 -6.38 8.88
CA GLY A 24 17.73 -6.56 9.20
C GLY A 24 16.83 -5.35 8.94
N ARG A 25 17.34 -4.25 8.34
CA ARG A 25 16.55 -3.03 8.10
C ARG A 25 16.95 -2.32 6.82
N ALA A 26 15.96 -1.86 6.06
CA ALA A 26 16.11 -0.90 4.98
C ALA A 26 15.44 0.42 5.35
N GLU A 27 16.09 1.55 5.08
CA GLU A 27 15.56 2.88 5.34
C GLU A 27 15.58 3.71 4.07
N TYR A 28 14.53 4.51 3.89
CA TYR A 28 14.43 5.48 2.81
C TYR A 28 14.06 6.83 3.39
N ARG A 29 14.81 7.87 3.02
CA ARG A 29 14.53 9.25 3.40
C ARG A 29 14.31 10.07 2.16
N ARG A 30 13.22 10.78 2.13
CA ARG A 30 12.88 11.66 1.00
C ARG A 30 12.35 12.99 1.52
N LEU A 31 12.77 14.06 0.86
CA LEU A 31 12.19 15.39 1.04
C LEU A 31 11.58 15.80 -0.30
N LEU A 32 10.31 16.15 -0.29
CA LEU A 32 9.59 16.63 -1.47
C LEU A 32 8.51 17.62 -1.04
N HIS A 33 8.51 18.80 -1.65
CA HIS A 33 7.53 19.85 -1.36
C HIS A 33 7.38 20.15 0.13
N ASP A 34 8.48 20.29 0.84
CA ASP A 34 8.57 20.52 2.29
C ASP A 34 7.92 19.40 3.15
N VAL A 35 7.68 18.24 2.60
CA VAL A 35 7.31 17.03 3.36
C VAL A 35 8.49 16.08 3.38
N GLU A 36 9.03 15.86 4.55
CA GLU A 36 10.06 14.85 4.78
C GLU A 36 9.37 13.53 5.10
N CYS A 37 9.75 12.48 4.40
CA CYS A 37 9.27 11.12 4.59
C CYS A 37 10.45 10.23 4.98
N HIS A 38 10.37 9.61 6.13
CA HIS A 38 11.30 8.57 6.55
C HIS A 38 10.55 7.24 6.65
N THR A 39 10.97 6.27 5.87
CA THR A 39 10.41 4.92 5.85
C THR A 39 11.45 3.93 6.35
N GLU A 40 11.08 3.15 7.34
CA GLU A 40 11.87 2.04 7.86
C GLU A 40 11.15 0.73 7.57
N ILE A 41 11.86 -0.23 7.00
CA ILE A 41 11.32 -1.54 6.63
C ILE A 41 12.13 -2.61 7.34
N CYS A 42 11.45 -3.50 8.03
CA CYS A 42 12.04 -4.69 8.64
C CYS A 42 11.14 -5.91 8.45
N VAL A 43 11.74 -7.08 8.40
CA VAL A 43 11.04 -8.36 8.36
C VAL A 43 11.28 -9.04 9.71
N SER A 44 10.21 -9.63 10.28
CA SER A 44 10.33 -10.42 11.51
C SER A 44 11.27 -11.61 11.28
N PRO A 45 12.16 -11.93 12.23
CA PRO A 45 12.97 -13.13 12.13
C PRO A 45 12.21 -14.43 12.49
N GLU A 46 11.04 -14.32 13.10
CA GLU A 46 10.26 -15.45 13.62
C GLU A 46 8.96 -15.68 12.86
N ASP A 47 8.41 -14.63 12.24
CA ASP A 47 7.11 -14.66 11.56
C ASP A 47 7.22 -14.14 10.13
N ASP A 48 6.32 -14.57 9.25
CA ASP A 48 6.20 -14.09 7.87
C ASP A 48 5.54 -12.69 7.83
N VAL A 49 6.14 -11.73 8.53
CA VAL A 49 5.63 -10.36 8.69
C VAL A 49 6.67 -9.34 8.30
N GLU A 50 6.31 -8.44 7.37
CA GLU A 50 7.06 -7.23 7.06
C GLU A 50 6.37 -6.02 7.73
N ILE A 51 7.15 -5.20 8.42
CA ILE A 51 6.70 -3.97 9.07
C ILE A 51 7.33 -2.79 8.35
N ARG A 52 6.49 -1.84 7.92
CA ARG A 52 6.89 -0.55 7.34
C ARG A 52 6.44 0.58 8.26
N ARG A 53 7.38 1.22 8.92
CA ARG A 53 7.12 2.44 9.67
C ARG A 53 7.41 3.65 8.80
N VAL A 54 6.38 4.46 8.56
CA VAL A 54 6.49 5.68 7.76
C VAL A 54 6.28 6.88 8.68
N THR A 55 7.31 7.72 8.81
CA THR A 55 7.25 8.96 9.58
C THR A 55 7.24 10.14 8.63
N LEU A 56 6.25 11.01 8.73
CA LEU A 56 6.11 12.22 7.93
C LEU A 56 6.32 13.46 8.80
N ASN A 57 7.21 14.34 8.37
CA ASN A 57 7.45 15.65 9.00
C ASN A 57 7.11 16.77 8.03
N ASN A 58 6.39 17.78 8.54
CA ASN A 58 6.12 19.00 7.79
C ASN A 58 7.26 20.00 7.99
N ARG A 59 8.02 20.26 6.94
CA ARG A 59 9.09 21.28 6.92
C ARG A 59 8.60 22.63 6.38
N GLY A 60 7.32 22.70 5.97
CA GLY A 60 6.69 23.90 5.46
C GLY A 60 6.19 24.83 6.59
N ARG A 61 5.34 25.79 6.22
CA ARG A 61 4.83 26.82 7.14
C ARG A 61 3.33 26.68 7.45
N HIS A 62 2.65 25.73 6.84
CA HIS A 62 1.21 25.53 6.98
C HIS A 62 0.90 24.04 7.16
N PRO A 63 -0.12 23.69 7.95
CA PRO A 63 -0.60 22.31 8.02
C PRO A 63 -0.98 21.78 6.64
N ARG A 64 -0.79 20.49 6.41
CA ARG A 64 -1.10 19.82 5.14
C ARG A 64 -2.11 18.71 5.36
N TYR A 65 -2.99 18.54 4.39
CA TYR A 65 -3.88 17.39 4.31
C TYR A 65 -3.33 16.43 3.25
N LEU A 66 -3.10 15.22 3.65
CA LEU A 66 -2.50 14.17 2.83
C LEU A 66 -3.43 12.97 2.76
N GLU A 67 -3.23 12.15 1.76
CA GLU A 67 -3.75 10.79 1.72
C GLU A 67 -2.59 9.82 1.61
N LEU A 68 -2.54 8.87 2.52
CA LEU A 68 -1.58 7.79 2.52
C LEU A 68 -2.24 6.57 1.89
N THR A 69 -1.63 6.03 0.85
CA THR A 69 -2.12 4.82 0.19
C THR A 69 -1.02 3.77 0.20
N SER A 70 -1.28 2.65 0.87
CA SER A 70 -0.46 1.44 0.73
C SER A 70 -0.95 0.62 -0.44
N TYR A 71 -0.04 -0.12 -1.10
CA TYR A 71 -0.36 -0.96 -2.25
C TYR A 71 0.55 -2.18 -2.28
N ALA A 72 -0.04 -3.35 -2.50
CA ALA A 72 0.69 -4.57 -2.78
C ALA A 72 -0.08 -5.44 -3.77
N GLU A 73 0.64 -6.16 -4.63
CA GLU A 73 0.06 -7.20 -5.49
C GLU A 73 0.03 -8.53 -4.72
N VAL A 74 -1.07 -9.26 -4.83
CA VAL A 74 -1.29 -10.50 -4.08
C VAL A 74 -1.06 -11.69 -5.00
N VAL A 75 -0.21 -12.63 -4.58
CA VAL A 75 0.16 -13.81 -5.37
C VAL A 75 -0.36 -15.10 -4.73
N LEU A 76 -0.05 -15.37 -3.47
CA LEU A 76 -0.45 -16.56 -2.69
C LEU A 76 -0.34 -17.89 -3.46
N ALA A 77 0.66 -18.02 -4.31
CA ALA A 77 0.88 -19.19 -5.14
C ALA A 77 2.37 -19.52 -5.21
N PRO A 78 2.75 -20.78 -5.44
CA PRO A 78 4.12 -21.13 -5.75
C PRO A 78 4.62 -20.34 -6.96
N THR A 79 5.87 -19.89 -6.92
CA THR A 79 6.49 -19.06 -7.98
C THR A 79 6.33 -19.66 -9.37
N ALA A 80 6.50 -20.98 -9.51
CA ALA A 80 6.35 -21.66 -10.79
C ALA A 80 4.92 -21.59 -11.35
N ALA A 81 3.90 -21.63 -10.50
CA ALA A 81 2.50 -21.54 -10.90
C ALA A 81 2.13 -20.07 -11.29
N ASP A 82 2.66 -19.10 -10.57
CA ASP A 82 2.46 -17.68 -10.89
C ASP A 82 3.13 -17.33 -12.23
N LEU A 83 4.37 -17.72 -12.43
CA LEU A 83 5.09 -17.48 -13.69
C LEU A 83 4.46 -18.18 -14.90
N ALA A 84 3.92 -19.39 -14.73
CA ALA A 84 3.32 -20.14 -15.82
C ALA A 84 1.94 -19.57 -16.23
N HIS A 85 1.06 -19.28 -15.25
CA HIS A 85 -0.33 -18.91 -15.49
C HIS A 85 -0.89 -18.00 -14.40
N ARG A 86 -0.34 -16.80 -14.23
CA ARG A 86 -0.72 -15.83 -13.19
C ARG A 86 -2.23 -15.56 -13.15
N THR A 87 -2.84 -15.24 -14.28
CA THR A 87 -4.27 -14.94 -14.36
C THR A 87 -5.13 -16.08 -13.84
N PHE A 88 -4.79 -17.32 -14.20
CA PHE A 88 -5.50 -18.50 -13.70
C PHE A 88 -5.26 -18.70 -12.20
N SER A 89 -4.04 -18.48 -11.72
CA SER A 89 -3.68 -18.60 -10.32
C SER A 89 -4.48 -17.62 -9.44
N ASN A 90 -4.68 -16.40 -9.92
CA ASN A 90 -5.41 -15.34 -9.23
C ASN A 90 -6.90 -15.64 -9.01
N LEU A 91 -7.52 -16.47 -9.86
CA LEU A 91 -8.94 -16.86 -9.72
C LEU A 91 -9.26 -17.63 -8.43
N PHE A 92 -8.26 -18.15 -7.75
CA PHE A 92 -8.43 -18.86 -6.48
C PHE A 92 -8.31 -17.96 -5.25
N ILE A 93 -8.05 -16.68 -5.43
CA ILE A 93 -7.87 -15.72 -4.34
C ILE A 93 -9.20 -15.02 -4.06
N ALA A 94 -9.65 -15.12 -2.81
CA ALA A 94 -10.75 -14.34 -2.27
C ALA A 94 -10.19 -13.20 -1.42
N THR A 95 -10.85 -12.04 -1.48
CA THR A 95 -10.43 -10.84 -0.73
C THR A 95 -11.55 -10.38 0.19
N GLU A 96 -11.19 -9.91 1.37
CA GLU A 96 -12.08 -9.29 2.35
C GLU A 96 -11.50 -7.94 2.76
N THR A 97 -12.38 -6.96 2.97
CA THR A 97 -11.99 -5.61 3.39
C THR A 97 -12.65 -5.24 4.71
N MET A 98 -11.89 -4.64 5.59
CA MET A 98 -12.36 -4.07 6.86
C MET A 98 -11.88 -2.61 6.95
N PRO A 99 -12.56 -1.67 6.25
CA PRO A 99 -12.11 -0.27 6.17
C PRO A 99 -11.97 0.38 7.55
N GLN A 100 -12.88 0.11 8.47
CA GLN A 100 -12.84 0.64 9.85
C GLN A 100 -11.59 0.21 10.64
N LYS A 101 -10.89 -0.84 10.18
CA LYS A 101 -9.62 -1.31 10.75
C LYS A 101 -8.41 -0.96 9.87
N GLY A 102 -8.63 -0.40 8.67
CA GLY A 102 -7.58 -0.21 7.69
C GLY A 102 -6.96 -1.53 7.19
N LEU A 103 -7.78 -2.59 7.06
CA LEU A 103 -7.32 -3.95 6.82
C LEU A 103 -7.89 -4.52 5.52
N VAL A 104 -7.03 -5.16 4.74
CA VAL A 104 -7.37 -6.07 3.64
C VAL A 104 -6.83 -7.45 3.99
N LEU A 105 -7.67 -8.46 3.85
CA LEU A 105 -7.35 -9.86 4.06
C LEU A 105 -7.54 -10.63 2.74
N CYS A 106 -6.60 -11.48 2.38
CA CYS A 106 -6.67 -12.31 1.19
C CYS A 106 -6.42 -13.77 1.56
N THR A 107 -7.21 -14.66 0.98
CA THR A 107 -7.08 -16.10 1.17
C THR A 107 -7.03 -16.81 -0.17
N ARG A 108 -6.30 -17.90 -0.23
CA ARG A 108 -6.31 -18.77 -1.42
C ARG A 108 -7.12 -20.02 -1.14
N ARG A 109 -8.14 -20.25 -1.97
CA ARG A 109 -8.90 -21.50 -1.93
C ARG A 109 -7.98 -22.70 -2.27
N ARG A 110 -7.94 -23.70 -1.40
CA ARG A 110 -7.21 -24.93 -1.63
C ARG A 110 -7.73 -25.66 -2.88
N ARG A 111 -6.83 -26.20 -3.65
CA ARG A 111 -7.12 -27.02 -4.83
C ARG A 111 -7.18 -28.50 -4.50
N SER A 112 -6.55 -28.90 -3.39
CA SER A 112 -6.62 -30.25 -2.83
C SER A 112 -6.62 -30.19 -1.31
N PRO A 113 -7.05 -31.26 -0.59
CA PRO A 113 -6.99 -31.33 0.88
C PRO A 113 -5.57 -31.20 1.45
N ASP A 114 -4.56 -31.61 0.67
CA ASP A 114 -3.15 -31.61 1.10
C ASP A 114 -2.45 -30.27 0.89
N GLU A 115 -3.10 -29.32 0.19
CA GLU A 115 -2.54 -27.98 -0.03
C GLU A 115 -2.65 -27.16 1.24
N ALA A 116 -1.54 -26.51 1.65
CA ALA A 116 -1.54 -25.62 2.79
C ALA A 116 -2.46 -24.41 2.55
N GLU A 117 -3.13 -23.97 3.59
CA GLU A 117 -3.94 -22.76 3.53
C GLU A 117 -3.02 -21.53 3.52
N ALA A 118 -3.16 -20.69 2.50
CA ALA A 118 -2.34 -19.50 2.34
C ALA A 118 -3.18 -18.25 2.64
N TRP A 119 -2.65 -17.40 3.50
CA TRP A 119 -3.25 -16.14 3.93
C TRP A 119 -2.29 -15.00 3.67
N TYR A 120 -2.84 -13.84 3.35
CA TYR A 120 -2.13 -12.58 3.30
C TYR A 120 -3.00 -11.51 3.95
N PHE A 121 -2.40 -10.63 4.72
CA PHE A 121 -3.08 -9.43 5.19
C PHE A 121 -2.22 -8.18 4.99
N GLN A 122 -2.88 -7.06 4.79
CA GLN A 122 -2.27 -5.74 4.78
C GLN A 122 -3.04 -4.81 5.70
N LEU A 123 -2.34 -4.25 6.67
CA LEU A 123 -2.87 -3.31 7.64
C LEU A 123 -2.15 -1.97 7.47
N LEU A 124 -2.92 -0.87 7.39
CA LEU A 124 -2.42 0.50 7.49
C LEU A 124 -3.02 1.14 8.75
N TYR A 125 -2.15 1.50 9.68
CA TYR A 125 -2.52 2.09 10.95
C TYR A 125 -1.86 3.46 11.13
N LEU A 126 -2.61 4.46 11.61
CA LEU A 126 -2.07 5.76 12.01
C LEU A 126 -1.89 5.79 13.54
N ALA A 127 -0.69 6.13 14.01
CA ALA A 127 -0.41 6.23 15.45
C ALA A 127 -1.24 7.33 16.15
N THR A 128 -1.76 8.29 15.40
CA THR A 128 -2.65 9.36 15.88
C THR A 128 -4.09 8.92 16.15
N GLY A 129 -4.42 7.67 15.86
CA GLY A 129 -5.76 7.10 16.04
C GLY A 129 -6.43 6.66 14.74
N ALA A 130 -7.64 6.14 14.87
CA ALA A 130 -8.40 5.64 13.73
C ALA A 130 -8.77 6.78 12.77
N ALA A 131 -8.35 6.67 11.52
CA ALA A 131 -8.88 7.44 10.42
C ALA A 131 -9.86 6.56 9.62
N GLU A 132 -10.84 7.18 8.98
CA GLU A 132 -11.73 6.47 8.08
C GLU A 132 -10.95 6.00 6.85
N ALA A 133 -10.59 4.73 6.83
CA ALA A 133 -9.86 4.12 5.73
C ALA A 133 -10.81 3.70 4.61
N SER A 134 -10.28 3.58 3.40
CA SER A 134 -10.93 2.93 2.27
C SER A 134 -9.98 1.90 1.65
N CYS A 135 -10.53 0.85 1.06
CA CYS A 135 -9.78 -0.28 0.53
C CYS A 135 -10.08 -0.51 -0.95
N GLU A 136 -9.13 -1.12 -1.65
CA GLU A 136 -9.33 -1.63 -3.01
C GLU A 136 -8.65 -2.97 -3.16
N THR A 137 -9.35 -3.92 -3.75
CA THR A 137 -8.81 -5.25 -3.99
C THR A 137 -8.74 -5.61 -5.49
N ASP A 138 -9.31 -4.79 -6.36
CA ASP A 138 -9.30 -4.97 -7.80
C ASP A 138 -8.23 -4.07 -8.44
N ARG A 139 -7.18 -4.70 -8.99
CA ARG A 139 -6.09 -4.01 -9.67
C ARG A 139 -6.57 -3.19 -10.87
N ALA A 140 -7.52 -3.68 -11.62
CA ALA A 140 -8.04 -2.96 -12.79
C ALA A 140 -8.74 -1.67 -12.39
N ARG A 141 -9.48 -1.67 -11.29
CA ARG A 141 -10.09 -0.45 -10.71
C ARG A 141 -9.05 0.51 -10.18
N PHE A 142 -8.06 0.00 -9.45
CA PHE A 142 -7.00 0.83 -8.88
C PHE A 142 -6.14 1.50 -9.97
N LEU A 143 -5.66 0.73 -10.95
CA LEU A 143 -4.81 1.25 -12.01
C LEU A 143 -5.58 2.07 -13.05
N GLY A 144 -6.78 1.62 -13.43
CA GLY A 144 -7.53 2.17 -14.55
C GLY A 144 -7.05 1.67 -15.91
N ARG A 145 -7.88 1.84 -16.92
CA ARG A 145 -7.61 1.36 -18.29
C ARG A 145 -6.43 2.10 -18.91
N GLY A 146 -5.46 1.35 -19.42
CA GLY A 146 -4.29 1.88 -20.11
C GLY A 146 -3.26 2.55 -19.20
N ARG A 147 -3.38 2.36 -17.88
CA ARG A 147 -2.46 2.93 -16.88
C ARG A 147 -1.63 1.86 -16.17
N THR A 148 -0.64 2.32 -15.42
CA THR A 148 0.30 1.48 -14.69
C THR A 148 0.43 1.93 -13.24
N THR A 149 1.21 1.21 -12.44
CA THR A 149 1.55 1.63 -11.07
C THR A 149 2.29 2.98 -11.00
N ALA A 150 2.85 3.46 -12.09
CA ALA A 150 3.49 4.77 -12.15
C ALA A 150 2.48 5.94 -12.23
N ASN A 151 1.24 5.67 -12.67
CA ASN A 151 0.19 6.69 -12.80
C ASN A 151 -1.22 6.09 -12.60
N PRO A 152 -1.52 5.44 -11.46
CA PRO A 152 -2.79 4.76 -11.26
C PRO A 152 -3.95 5.76 -11.16
N ALA A 153 -5.08 5.43 -11.76
CA ALA A 153 -6.28 6.28 -11.78
C ALA A 153 -6.84 6.57 -10.38
N ALA A 154 -6.68 5.62 -9.47
CA ALA A 154 -7.11 5.77 -8.08
C ALA A 154 -6.45 6.96 -7.36
N LEU A 155 -5.31 7.47 -7.85
CA LEU A 155 -4.59 8.60 -7.24
C LEU A 155 -4.89 9.96 -7.92
N ASP A 156 -5.74 10.01 -8.95
CA ASP A 156 -6.03 11.27 -9.66
C ASP A 156 -6.95 12.21 -8.88
N GLY A 157 -7.89 11.66 -8.12
CA GLY A 157 -8.97 12.43 -7.51
C GLY A 157 -10.00 12.94 -8.53
N VAL A 158 -11.03 13.63 -8.04
CA VAL A 158 -12.03 14.31 -8.85
C VAL A 158 -11.93 15.81 -8.56
N ALA A 159 -11.71 16.61 -9.59
CA ALA A 159 -11.51 18.07 -9.48
C ALA A 159 -10.42 18.45 -8.45
N GLY A 160 -9.36 17.64 -8.34
CA GLY A 160 -8.28 17.84 -7.39
C GLY A 160 -8.58 17.40 -5.96
N THR A 161 -9.78 16.87 -5.71
CA THR A 161 -10.14 16.29 -4.41
C THR A 161 -9.94 14.78 -4.46
N PRO A 162 -9.13 14.21 -3.58
CA PRO A 162 -8.96 12.79 -3.47
C PRO A 162 -10.30 12.08 -3.21
N GLN A 163 -10.46 10.89 -3.76
CA GLN A 163 -11.67 10.09 -3.59
C GLN A 163 -11.35 8.82 -2.79
N PRO A 164 -12.27 8.36 -1.94
CA PRO A 164 -12.08 7.08 -1.27
C PRO A 164 -11.96 5.95 -2.31
N LEU A 165 -11.25 4.89 -1.95
CA LEU A 165 -11.23 3.65 -2.72
C LEU A 165 -12.60 2.96 -2.65
N SER A 166 -12.88 2.02 -3.55
CA SER A 166 -14.23 1.49 -3.76
C SER A 166 -14.72 0.51 -2.68
N ASN A 167 -13.86 0.09 -1.76
CA ASN A 167 -14.12 -0.96 -0.78
C ASN A 167 -14.53 -2.29 -1.43
N SER A 168 -14.00 -2.58 -2.62
CA SER A 168 -14.27 -3.85 -3.29
C SER A 168 -13.77 -5.03 -2.48
N SER A 169 -14.46 -6.16 -2.56
CA SER A 169 -14.12 -7.41 -1.88
C SER A 169 -14.68 -8.61 -2.64
N GLY A 170 -14.26 -9.81 -2.26
CA GLY A 170 -14.69 -11.06 -2.86
C GLY A 170 -13.70 -11.60 -3.89
N PHE A 171 -14.20 -12.24 -4.93
CA PHE A 171 -13.37 -12.78 -6.02
C PHE A 171 -13.18 -11.72 -7.09
N VAL A 172 -11.94 -11.33 -7.32
CA VAL A 172 -11.54 -10.38 -8.37
C VAL A 172 -10.56 -11.07 -9.32
N LEU A 173 -10.49 -10.58 -10.56
CA LEU A 173 -9.65 -11.24 -11.58
C LEU A 173 -8.14 -11.03 -11.34
N ASP A 174 -7.76 -9.90 -10.77
CA ASP A 174 -6.37 -9.54 -10.49
C ASP A 174 -6.30 -8.88 -9.11
N PRO A 175 -6.08 -9.69 -8.05
CA PRO A 175 -6.18 -9.21 -6.67
C PRO A 175 -4.99 -8.36 -6.26
N ILE A 176 -5.30 -7.27 -5.57
CA ILE A 176 -4.35 -6.42 -4.86
C ILE A 176 -4.81 -6.20 -3.42
N ALA A 177 -3.93 -5.71 -2.60
CA ALA A 177 -4.29 -5.10 -1.33
C ALA A 177 -3.87 -3.63 -1.36
N ALA A 178 -4.84 -2.74 -1.35
CA ALA A 178 -4.61 -1.30 -1.21
C ALA A 178 -5.48 -0.74 -0.11
N VAL A 179 -4.88 0.07 0.77
CA VAL A 179 -5.55 0.76 1.86
C VAL A 179 -5.20 2.24 1.78
N ARG A 180 -6.20 3.11 1.85
CA ARG A 180 -6.03 4.56 1.87
C ARG A 180 -6.59 5.15 3.15
N VAL A 181 -5.83 6.05 3.76
CA VAL A 181 -6.26 6.83 4.92
C VAL A 181 -5.98 8.31 4.70
N PRO A 182 -6.95 9.21 5.01
CA PRO A 182 -6.68 10.63 5.08
C PRO A 182 -5.88 10.96 6.33
N ALA A 183 -4.97 11.92 6.23
CA ALA A 183 -4.11 12.32 7.33
C ALA A 183 -3.89 13.83 7.35
N LYS A 184 -3.82 14.41 8.54
CA LYS A 184 -3.46 15.82 8.74
C LYS A 184 -2.03 15.87 9.29
N LEU A 185 -1.14 16.47 8.53
CA LEU A 185 0.24 16.70 8.94
C LEU A 185 0.38 18.12 9.50
N THR A 186 0.62 18.20 10.80
CA THR A 186 0.80 19.46 11.53
C THR A 186 2.26 19.95 11.45
N LEU A 187 2.55 21.09 12.03
CA LEU A 187 3.92 21.65 12.08
C LEU A 187 4.72 21.12 13.27
N ASP A 188 4.03 20.76 14.34
CA ASP A 188 4.63 20.57 15.66
C ASP A 188 4.89 19.09 16.01
N SER A 189 4.32 18.18 15.24
CA SER A 189 4.47 16.74 15.51
C SER A 189 4.53 15.90 14.24
N PRO A 190 5.40 14.90 14.21
CA PRO A 190 5.43 13.94 13.11
C PRO A 190 4.15 13.09 13.08
N LEU A 191 3.78 12.66 11.90
CA LEU A 191 2.74 11.66 11.66
C LEU A 191 3.40 10.29 11.46
N GLN A 192 2.94 9.28 12.16
CA GLN A 192 3.36 7.89 12.01
C GLN A 192 2.16 6.98 11.74
#